data_83071716035f05b65c01f9a81c4048aa
#
_entry.id   83071716035f05b65c01f9a81c4048aa
#
_cell.length_a   1.000
_cell.length_b   1.000
_cell.length_c   1.000
_cell.angle_alpha   90.00
_cell.angle_beta   90.00
_cell.angle_gamma   90.00
#
_symmetry.space_group_name_H-M   'P 1'
#
loop_
_entity.id
_entity.type
_entity.pdbx_description
1 polymer ?
#
loop_
_entity_poly.entity_id
_entity_poly.type
_entity_poly.pdbx_seq_one_letter_code
_entity_poly.pdbx_strand_id
1 'polypeptide(L)'
;MSKNERRFSIIMTVYDQAGELEENLPAFLQQEYEPGYEVIVVDESSTDRSGDVLKLLRNNYPHLYSTFLPKPNRLVSRRKLAFHLGVKASKYEWIIFTKVERKPEATDILTAISDNIDDDAELTLGYSVKKGIRLQPFSTCGEASNHIRRIERKLSKVRERKRMNYTWGRYDFIVMRKDVAYEVLNLFEQNISPTKMLAIRHHIFWKNLFGRSATTKLVTQ
;
A
#
# COMPACT_ATOMS: atom_id res chain seq x y z
N MET A 1 6.84 -10.99 -19.91
CA MET A 1 8.11 -10.73 -19.16
C MET A 1 8.43 -11.96 -18.34
N SER A 2 9.69 -12.39 -18.30
CA SER A 2 10.05 -13.50 -17.42
C SER A 2 9.84 -13.07 -15.96
N LYS A 3 9.52 -14.02 -15.07
CA LYS A 3 9.31 -13.72 -13.65
C LYS A 3 10.49 -12.97 -13.00
N ASN A 4 11.70 -13.16 -13.54
CA ASN A 4 12.94 -12.56 -13.04
C ASN A 4 13.23 -11.12 -13.54
N GLU A 5 12.34 -10.50 -14.31
CA GLU A 5 12.57 -9.15 -14.87
C GLU A 5 11.61 -8.10 -14.34
N ARG A 6 10.70 -8.47 -13.42
CA ARG A 6 9.74 -7.53 -12.86
C ARG A 6 10.46 -6.49 -12.00
N ARG A 7 10.15 -5.21 -12.23
CA ARG A 7 10.66 -4.11 -11.42
C ARG A 7 9.52 -3.49 -10.64
N PHE A 8 9.81 -3.06 -9.41
CA PHE A 8 8.79 -2.59 -8.50
C PHE A 8 8.96 -1.13 -8.11
N SER A 9 7.85 -0.39 -8.07
CA SER A 9 7.77 0.89 -7.39
C SER A 9 6.98 0.69 -6.09
N ILE A 10 7.65 0.79 -4.95
CA ILE A 10 7.04 0.71 -3.61
C ILE A 10 6.53 2.11 -3.27
N ILE A 11 5.23 2.24 -3.05
CA ILE A 11 4.58 3.52 -2.77
C ILE A 11 4.00 3.51 -1.36
N MET A 12 4.35 4.50 -0.56
CA MET A 12 3.78 4.75 0.75
C MET A 12 3.46 6.22 0.96
N THR A 13 2.49 6.50 1.82
CA THR A 13 2.13 7.85 2.21
C THR A 13 2.35 8.00 3.70
N VAL A 14 2.84 9.14 4.13
CA VAL A 14 3.16 9.43 5.53
C VAL A 14 2.53 10.76 5.96
N TYR A 15 2.17 10.85 7.24
CA TYR A 15 1.71 12.06 7.88
C TYR A 15 2.09 12.04 9.36
N ASP A 16 3.00 12.94 9.77
CA ASP A 16 3.54 13.04 11.14
C ASP A 16 4.07 11.67 11.64
N GLN A 17 4.96 11.04 10.87
CA GLN A 17 5.51 9.70 11.12
C GLN A 17 7.05 9.69 11.08
N ALA A 18 7.71 10.72 11.63
CA ALA A 18 9.17 10.82 11.62
C ALA A 18 9.85 9.62 12.29
N GLY A 19 9.31 9.14 13.42
CA GLY A 19 9.86 8.00 14.14
C GLY A 19 9.79 6.69 13.33
N GLU A 20 8.64 6.41 12.73
CA GLU A 20 8.46 5.23 11.89
C GLU A 20 9.31 5.30 10.61
N LEU A 21 9.51 6.49 10.06
CA LEU A 21 10.41 6.69 8.93
C LEU A 21 11.86 6.39 9.30
N GLU A 22 12.35 6.90 10.43
CA GLU A 22 13.70 6.64 10.91
C GLU A 22 13.94 5.14 11.17
N GLU A 23 12.98 4.47 11.81
CA GLU A 23 13.12 3.08 12.23
C GLU A 23 12.87 2.08 11.11
N ASN A 24 11.84 2.30 10.28
CA ASN A 24 11.32 1.26 9.39
C ASN A 24 11.66 1.47 7.91
N LEU A 25 11.79 2.73 7.44
CA LEU A 25 12.06 2.99 6.02
C LEU A 25 13.36 2.36 5.52
N PRO A 26 14.46 2.31 6.31
CA PRO A 26 15.68 1.62 5.89
C PRO A 26 15.46 0.15 5.49
N ALA A 27 14.55 -0.57 6.13
CA ALA A 27 14.26 -1.97 5.78
C ALA A 27 13.63 -2.12 4.39
N PHE A 28 12.89 -1.12 3.91
CA PHE A 28 12.40 -1.08 2.53
C PHE A 28 13.47 -0.68 1.53
N LEU A 29 14.46 0.10 1.97
CA LEU A 29 15.54 0.61 1.12
C LEU A 29 16.72 -0.36 1.00
N GLN A 30 16.77 -1.38 1.84
CA GLN A 30 17.85 -2.37 1.89
C GLN A 30 17.40 -3.75 1.36
N GLN A 31 16.38 -3.75 0.51
CA GLN A 31 15.94 -5.00 -0.11
C GLN A 31 16.96 -5.48 -1.15
N GLU A 32 17.27 -6.76 -1.11
CA GLU A 32 18.15 -7.43 -2.07
C GLU A 32 17.32 -7.88 -3.27
N TYR A 33 17.30 -7.05 -4.31
CA TYR A 33 16.51 -7.32 -5.51
C TYR A 33 17.22 -6.84 -6.77
N GLU A 34 17.85 -7.78 -7.49
CA GLU A 34 18.70 -7.51 -8.65
C GLU A 34 17.99 -6.79 -9.80
N PRO A 35 16.74 -7.15 -10.20
CA PRO A 35 16.08 -6.47 -11.31
C PRO A 35 15.88 -4.98 -11.10
N GLY A 36 15.90 -4.55 -9.83
CA GLY A 36 15.79 -3.17 -9.43
C GLY A 36 14.38 -2.77 -8.97
N TYR A 37 14.37 -1.84 -8.04
CA TYR A 37 13.15 -1.24 -7.48
C TYR A 37 13.39 0.21 -7.09
N GLU A 38 12.33 0.90 -6.77
CA GLU A 38 12.37 2.23 -6.16
C GLU A 38 11.37 2.31 -5.02
N VAL A 39 11.63 3.22 -4.09
CA VAL A 39 10.72 3.54 -2.99
C VAL A 39 10.25 4.98 -3.14
N ILE A 40 8.95 5.19 -3.18
CA ILE A 40 8.32 6.50 -3.32
C ILE A 40 7.55 6.80 -2.05
N VAL A 41 7.98 7.82 -1.34
CA VAL A 41 7.30 8.30 -0.13
C VAL A 41 6.65 9.64 -0.42
N VAL A 42 5.33 9.70 -0.26
CA VAL A 42 4.56 10.94 -0.42
C VAL A 42 4.16 11.45 0.95
N ASP A 43 4.75 12.56 1.33
CA ASP A 43 4.43 13.27 2.57
C ASP A 43 3.11 14.04 2.40
N GLU A 44 2.13 13.71 3.21
CA GLU A 44 0.81 14.35 3.23
C GLU A 44 0.82 15.72 3.95
N SER A 45 1.89 16.50 3.86
CA SER A 45 2.17 17.76 4.56
C SER A 45 2.31 17.56 6.07
N SER A 46 3.25 16.72 6.46
CA SER A 46 3.64 16.54 7.86
C SER A 46 4.08 17.85 8.51
N THR A 47 3.85 17.96 9.79
CA THR A 47 4.26 19.12 10.62
C THR A 47 5.42 18.79 11.56
N ASP A 48 5.76 17.50 11.64
CA ASP A 48 6.90 16.98 12.39
C ASP A 48 8.20 16.98 11.56
N ARG A 49 9.21 16.23 12.01
CA ARG A 49 10.50 16.09 11.33
C ARG A 49 10.50 15.11 10.15
N SER A 50 9.33 14.60 9.70
CA SER A 50 9.25 13.63 8.60
C SER A 50 9.98 14.09 7.34
N GLY A 51 9.84 15.36 6.97
CA GLY A 51 10.52 15.94 5.81
C GLY A 51 12.05 15.94 5.93
N ASP A 52 12.60 16.20 7.12
CA ASP A 52 14.04 16.19 7.40
C ASP A 52 14.59 14.76 7.33
N VAL A 53 13.87 13.80 7.90
CA VAL A 53 14.22 12.37 7.84
C VAL A 53 14.28 11.88 6.40
N LEU A 54 13.27 12.19 5.59
CA LEU A 54 13.24 11.82 4.18
C LEU A 54 14.39 12.45 3.39
N LYS A 55 14.73 13.71 3.66
CA LYS A 55 15.86 14.38 3.04
C LYS A 55 17.19 13.71 3.38
N LEU A 56 17.38 13.32 4.63
CA LEU A 56 18.59 12.62 5.09
C LEU A 56 18.71 11.24 4.41
N LEU A 57 17.64 10.46 4.39
CA LEU A 57 17.65 9.13 3.77
C LEU A 57 17.87 9.17 2.26
N ARG A 58 17.35 10.17 1.56
CA ARG A 58 17.60 10.34 0.12
C ARG A 58 19.09 10.53 -0.23
N ASN A 59 19.87 11.13 0.64
CA ASN A 59 21.29 11.29 0.42
C ASN A 59 22.03 9.94 0.42
N ASN A 60 21.53 8.98 1.19
CA ASN A 60 22.14 7.66 1.36
C ASN A 60 21.57 6.60 0.39
N TYR A 61 20.35 6.80 -0.10
CA TYR A 61 19.61 5.83 -0.92
C TYR A 61 19.11 6.47 -2.23
N PRO A 62 19.87 6.34 -3.34
CA PRO A 62 19.51 6.98 -4.62
C PRO A 62 18.19 6.53 -5.23
N HIS A 63 17.69 5.36 -4.84
CA HIS A 63 16.40 4.80 -5.29
C HIS A 63 15.22 5.22 -4.40
N LEU A 64 15.46 6.05 -3.37
CA LEU A 64 14.41 6.71 -2.62
C LEU A 64 14.00 8.01 -3.32
N TYR A 65 12.75 8.10 -3.71
CA TYR A 65 12.12 9.32 -4.15
C TYR A 65 11.14 9.81 -3.08
N SER A 66 11.24 11.07 -2.67
CA SER A 66 10.28 11.66 -1.75
C SER A 66 9.69 12.94 -2.33
N THR A 67 8.41 13.12 -2.16
CA THR A 67 7.68 14.33 -2.54
C THR A 67 6.63 14.65 -1.49
N PHE A 68 6.06 15.85 -1.55
CA PHE A 68 5.06 16.27 -0.58
C PHE A 68 3.80 16.77 -1.30
N LEU A 69 2.66 16.65 -0.63
CA LEU A 69 1.44 17.30 -1.06
C LEU A 69 1.42 18.73 -0.54
N PRO A 70 1.14 19.74 -1.39
CA PRO A 70 0.82 21.07 -0.90
C PRO A 70 -0.44 21.01 -0.01
N LYS A 71 -0.56 21.95 0.93
CA LYS A 71 -1.72 22.02 1.84
C LYS A 71 -3.03 21.99 1.04
N PRO A 72 -3.94 21.07 1.30
CA PRO A 72 -5.02 20.75 0.38
C PRO A 72 -6.18 21.75 0.44
N ASN A 73 -6.87 21.86 -0.68
CA ASN A 73 -8.24 22.33 -0.72
C ASN A 73 -9.18 21.24 -0.15
N ARG A 74 -10.22 21.62 0.61
CA ARG A 74 -11.02 20.75 1.51
C ARG A 74 -11.80 19.60 0.85
N LEU A 75 -11.79 19.48 -0.47
CA LEU A 75 -12.70 18.60 -1.22
C LEU A 75 -12.15 17.21 -1.56
N VAL A 76 -10.84 16.97 -1.47
CA VAL A 76 -10.22 15.71 -1.87
C VAL A 76 -9.51 15.04 -0.69
N SER A 77 -9.64 13.73 -0.56
CA SER A 77 -8.89 12.97 0.44
C SER A 77 -7.38 13.09 0.15
N ARG A 78 -6.63 13.68 1.11
CA ARG A 78 -5.17 13.86 1.01
C ARG A 78 -4.47 12.58 0.64
N ARG A 79 -4.78 11.51 1.35
CA ARG A 79 -4.18 10.18 1.13
C ARG A 79 -4.42 9.64 -0.28
N LYS A 80 -5.62 9.84 -0.85
CA LYS A 80 -5.91 9.44 -2.24
C LYS A 80 -5.05 10.22 -3.22
N LEU A 81 -4.96 11.54 -3.04
CA LEU A 81 -4.13 12.40 -3.87
C LEU A 81 -2.65 12.02 -3.74
N ALA A 82 -2.19 11.69 -2.52
CA ALA A 82 -0.84 11.22 -2.28
C ALA A 82 -0.53 9.93 -3.05
N PHE A 83 -1.43 8.94 -3.00
CA PHE A 83 -1.24 7.71 -3.78
C PHE A 83 -1.27 7.97 -5.30
N HIS A 84 -2.17 8.83 -5.78
CA HIS A 84 -2.19 9.21 -7.19
C HIS A 84 -0.85 9.84 -7.61
N LEU A 85 -0.32 10.74 -6.79
CA LEU A 85 0.98 11.35 -7.04
C LEU A 85 2.10 10.30 -7.04
N GLY A 86 2.06 9.35 -6.11
CA GLY A 86 3.01 8.24 -6.04
C GLY A 86 2.98 7.37 -7.30
N VAL A 87 1.80 6.97 -7.77
CA VAL A 87 1.66 6.19 -9.01
C VAL A 87 2.10 7.00 -10.22
N LYS A 88 1.79 8.28 -10.28
CA LYS A 88 2.24 9.15 -11.37
C LYS A 88 3.76 9.30 -11.40
N ALA A 89 4.41 9.35 -10.25
CA ALA A 89 5.86 9.45 -10.11
C ALA A 89 6.59 8.12 -10.38
N SER A 90 5.89 6.99 -10.28
CA SER A 90 6.52 5.66 -10.41
C SER A 90 7.08 5.43 -11.82
N LYS A 91 8.26 4.79 -11.87
CA LYS A 91 8.95 4.44 -13.12
C LYS A 91 8.56 3.07 -13.63
N TYR A 92 8.25 2.14 -12.71
CA TYR A 92 8.10 0.72 -13.03
C TYR A 92 6.65 0.32 -13.21
N GLU A 93 6.46 -0.80 -13.88
CA GLU A 93 5.14 -1.33 -14.23
C GLU A 93 4.39 -1.94 -13.04
N TRP A 94 5.13 -2.51 -12.09
CA TRP A 94 4.54 -3.13 -10.91
C TRP A 94 4.58 -2.20 -9.71
N ILE A 95 3.42 -1.97 -9.13
CA ILE A 95 3.24 -1.09 -7.96
C ILE A 95 2.99 -1.93 -6.72
N ILE A 96 3.71 -1.60 -5.65
CA ILE A 96 3.49 -2.15 -4.32
C ILE A 96 3.04 -1.01 -3.41
N PHE A 97 1.78 -1.02 -3.00
CA PHE A 97 1.30 -0.12 -1.95
C PHE A 97 1.53 -0.74 -0.59
N THR A 98 2.16 0.00 0.29
CA THR A 98 2.40 -0.40 1.68
C THR A 98 2.34 0.80 2.61
N LYS A 99 2.64 0.59 3.89
CA LYS A 99 2.75 1.61 4.91
C LYS A 99 4.08 1.50 5.60
N VAL A 100 4.63 2.63 6.04
CA VAL A 100 5.92 2.65 6.75
C VAL A 100 5.90 1.82 8.05
N GLU A 101 4.74 1.69 8.70
CA GLU A 101 4.59 0.85 9.90
C GLU A 101 4.65 -0.66 9.63
N ARG A 102 4.65 -1.06 8.34
CA ARG A 102 4.70 -2.46 7.91
C ARG A 102 6.10 -2.86 7.50
N LYS A 103 7.06 -2.63 8.43
CA LYS A 103 8.46 -2.97 8.25
C LYS A 103 8.61 -4.41 7.75
N PRO A 104 9.28 -4.66 6.61
CA PRO A 104 9.63 -5.99 6.19
C PRO A 104 10.67 -6.60 7.15
N GLU A 105 10.47 -7.84 7.54
CA GLU A 105 11.41 -8.56 8.42
C GLU A 105 12.56 -9.19 7.62
N ALA A 106 12.34 -9.44 6.32
CA ALA A 106 13.32 -10.08 5.43
C ALA A 106 13.81 -9.10 4.36
N THR A 107 15.02 -9.32 3.87
CA THR A 107 15.63 -8.51 2.80
C THR A 107 15.31 -8.99 1.38
N ASP A 108 14.69 -10.16 1.26
CA ASP A 108 14.33 -10.82 -0.01
C ASP A 108 12.84 -10.75 -0.34
N ILE A 109 12.10 -9.84 0.31
CA ILE A 109 10.65 -9.78 0.19
C ILE A 109 10.18 -9.50 -1.25
N LEU A 110 10.95 -8.72 -2.01
CA LEU A 110 10.64 -8.41 -3.40
C LEU A 110 10.84 -9.63 -4.32
N THR A 111 11.82 -10.45 -4.04
CA THR A 111 12.03 -11.73 -4.73
C THR A 111 10.85 -12.66 -4.46
N ALA A 112 10.47 -12.81 -3.20
CA ALA A 112 9.33 -13.63 -2.83
C ALA A 112 8.01 -13.14 -3.45
N ILE A 113 7.82 -11.82 -3.56
CA ILE A 113 6.67 -11.22 -4.28
C ILE A 113 6.77 -11.56 -5.77
N SER A 114 7.90 -11.31 -6.41
CA SER A 114 8.10 -11.55 -7.85
C SER A 114 7.82 -12.99 -8.26
N ASP A 115 8.29 -13.94 -7.47
CA ASP A 115 8.14 -15.38 -7.76
C ASP A 115 6.70 -15.87 -7.66
N ASN A 116 5.89 -15.20 -6.83
CA ASN A 116 4.55 -15.65 -6.48
C ASN A 116 3.43 -14.76 -7.01
N ILE A 117 3.73 -13.69 -7.77
CA ILE A 117 2.70 -12.90 -8.45
C ILE A 117 2.09 -13.75 -9.58
N ASP A 118 0.78 -13.75 -9.62
CA ASP A 118 -0.01 -14.27 -10.73
C ASP A 118 -0.20 -13.13 -11.76
N ASP A 119 0.30 -13.33 -12.98
CA ASP A 119 0.22 -12.34 -14.07
C ASP A 119 -1.22 -12.07 -14.52
N ASP A 120 -2.12 -13.03 -14.32
CA ASP A 120 -3.54 -12.90 -14.65
C ASP A 120 -4.35 -12.19 -13.57
N ALA A 121 -3.74 -11.93 -12.41
CA ALA A 121 -4.40 -11.22 -11.32
C ALA A 121 -4.29 -9.70 -11.49
N GLU A 122 -5.41 -8.99 -11.41
CA GLU A 122 -5.40 -7.53 -11.34
C GLU A 122 -4.75 -7.02 -10.07
N LEU A 123 -4.87 -7.78 -8.97
CA LEU A 123 -4.43 -7.38 -7.66
C LEU A 123 -4.04 -8.57 -6.80
N THR A 124 -2.93 -8.43 -6.09
CA THR A 124 -2.47 -9.43 -5.12
C THR A 124 -2.32 -8.78 -3.75
N LEU A 125 -2.95 -9.39 -2.73
CA LEU A 125 -2.76 -9.00 -1.34
C LEU A 125 -1.61 -9.79 -0.73
N GLY A 126 -0.69 -9.09 -0.07
CA GLY A 126 0.45 -9.68 0.61
C GLY A 126 0.35 -9.54 2.13
N TYR A 127 0.72 -10.60 2.83
CA TYR A 127 0.75 -10.68 4.29
C TYR A 127 2.13 -11.16 4.73
N SER A 128 2.76 -10.45 5.66
CA SER A 128 3.96 -10.94 6.33
C SER A 128 3.57 -12.05 7.31
N VAL A 129 4.31 -13.14 7.26
CA VAL A 129 4.18 -14.27 8.19
C VAL A 129 5.56 -14.62 8.75
N LYS A 130 5.62 -15.30 9.91
CA LYS A 130 6.89 -15.62 10.61
C LYS A 130 7.98 -16.26 9.75
N LYS A 131 7.65 -16.83 8.60
CA LYS A 131 8.60 -17.51 7.69
C LYS A 131 8.47 -17.02 6.24
N GLY A 132 8.20 -15.74 6.01
CA GLY A 132 8.12 -15.17 4.66
C GLY A 132 6.84 -14.40 4.40
N ILE A 133 6.30 -14.53 3.19
CA ILE A 133 5.13 -13.79 2.73
C ILE A 133 4.05 -14.78 2.29
N ARG A 134 2.80 -14.48 2.58
CA ARG A 134 1.64 -15.09 1.96
C ARG A 134 1.05 -14.13 0.95
N LEU A 135 0.92 -14.55 -0.29
CA LEU A 135 0.26 -13.80 -1.35
C LEU A 135 -1.12 -14.40 -1.65
N GLN A 136 -2.08 -13.53 -1.93
CA GLN A 136 -3.43 -13.90 -2.33
C GLN A 136 -3.83 -13.11 -3.57
N PRO A 137 -3.76 -13.74 -4.76
CA PRO A 137 -4.17 -13.11 -6.00
C PRO A 137 -5.68 -13.02 -6.11
N PHE A 138 -6.15 -12.04 -6.86
CA PHE A 138 -7.56 -11.84 -7.20
C PHE A 138 -7.66 -11.45 -8.66
N SER A 139 -8.53 -12.12 -9.40
CA SER A 139 -8.77 -11.84 -10.82
C SER A 139 -9.35 -10.44 -11.04
N THR A 140 -10.06 -9.91 -10.06
CA THR A 140 -10.60 -8.55 -10.10
C THR A 140 -10.49 -7.84 -8.75
N CYS A 141 -10.35 -6.51 -8.78
CA CYS A 141 -10.40 -5.70 -7.57
C CYS A 141 -11.74 -5.86 -6.83
N GLY A 142 -12.83 -6.21 -7.52
CA GLY A 142 -14.12 -6.51 -6.93
C GLY A 142 -14.09 -7.74 -6.02
N GLU A 143 -13.41 -8.80 -6.42
CA GLU A 143 -13.21 -10.00 -5.61
C GLU A 143 -12.37 -9.72 -4.38
N ALA A 144 -11.27 -8.98 -4.53
CA ALA A 144 -10.46 -8.51 -3.42
C ALA A 144 -11.28 -7.72 -2.40
N SER A 145 -12.12 -6.79 -2.86
CA SER A 145 -13.02 -6.00 -2.01
C SER A 145 -14.01 -6.87 -1.24
N ASN A 146 -14.58 -7.86 -1.88
CA ASN A 146 -15.53 -8.79 -1.24
C ASN A 146 -14.82 -9.66 -0.20
N HIS A 147 -13.60 -10.09 -0.47
CA HIS A 147 -12.76 -10.82 0.46
C HIS A 147 -12.48 -10.00 1.72
N ILE A 148 -12.02 -8.77 1.57
CA ILE A 148 -11.74 -7.85 2.69
C ILE A 148 -12.99 -7.63 3.53
N ARG A 149 -14.15 -7.35 2.90
CA ARG A 149 -15.43 -7.21 3.60
C ARG A 149 -15.82 -8.46 4.41
N ARG A 150 -15.57 -9.66 3.86
CA ARG A 150 -15.88 -10.90 4.56
C ARG A 150 -15.03 -11.05 5.81
N ILE A 151 -13.75 -10.72 5.71
CA ILE A 151 -12.84 -10.69 6.85
C ILE A 151 -13.35 -9.68 7.88
N GLU A 152 -13.62 -8.44 7.48
CA GLU A 152 -14.09 -7.39 8.39
C GLU A 152 -15.37 -7.78 9.14
N ARG A 153 -16.35 -8.36 8.45
CA ARG A 153 -17.59 -8.84 9.08
C ARG A 153 -17.35 -9.95 10.09
N LYS A 154 -16.44 -10.89 9.80
CA LYS A 154 -16.08 -11.95 10.75
C LYS A 154 -15.46 -11.37 12.01
N LEU A 155 -14.63 -10.38 11.83
CA LEU A 155 -13.84 -9.80 12.90
C LEU A 155 -14.66 -8.81 13.75
N SER A 156 -15.59 -8.05 13.17
CA SER A 156 -16.51 -7.22 13.95
C SER A 156 -17.31 -8.07 14.93
N LYS A 157 -17.82 -9.25 14.50
CA LYS A 157 -18.52 -10.18 15.37
C LYS A 157 -17.66 -10.70 16.54
N VAL A 158 -16.36 -10.92 16.30
CA VAL A 158 -15.42 -11.34 17.36
C VAL A 158 -15.14 -10.21 18.33
N ARG A 159 -15.02 -8.99 17.83
CA ARG A 159 -14.78 -7.77 18.62
C ARG A 159 -15.94 -7.46 19.58
N GLU A 160 -17.18 -7.59 19.12
CA GLU A 160 -18.37 -7.43 19.95
C GLU A 160 -18.40 -8.43 21.12
N ARG A 161 -17.98 -9.68 20.86
CA ARG A 161 -17.98 -10.73 21.88
C ARG A 161 -16.90 -10.61 22.96
N LYS A 162 -15.72 -10.03 22.63
CA LYS A 162 -14.54 -10.13 23.52
C LYS A 162 -14.06 -8.80 24.11
N ARG A 163 -14.62 -7.64 23.77
CA ARG A 163 -14.11 -6.31 24.21
C ARG A 163 -12.58 -6.15 24.11
N MET A 164 -11.94 -6.88 23.21
CA MET A 164 -10.47 -6.86 23.10
C MET A 164 -10.04 -5.91 22.00
N ASN A 165 -8.99 -5.14 22.28
CA ASN A 165 -8.29 -4.28 21.32
C ASN A 165 -7.53 -5.13 20.30
N TYR A 166 -8.23 -5.67 19.31
CA TYR A 166 -7.58 -6.31 18.17
C TYR A 166 -7.17 -5.22 17.18
N THR A 167 -5.88 -5.08 17.01
CA THR A 167 -5.31 -4.35 15.89
C THR A 167 -5.30 -5.30 14.68
N TRP A 168 -5.96 -4.89 13.61
CA TRP A 168 -6.13 -5.68 12.41
C TRP A 168 -5.02 -5.35 11.40
N GLY A 169 -4.13 -6.29 11.11
CA GLY A 169 -3.38 -6.26 9.89
C GLY A 169 -4.26 -6.77 8.75
N ARG A 170 -4.69 -5.92 7.86
CA ARG A 170 -5.52 -6.36 6.72
C ARG A 170 -4.67 -7.02 5.65
N TYR A 171 -3.56 -6.47 5.37
CA TYR A 171 -2.49 -6.87 4.47
C TYR A 171 -1.34 -5.88 4.69
N ASP A 172 -0.15 -6.34 4.44
CA ASP A 172 1.04 -5.51 4.57
C ASP A 172 1.37 -4.85 3.24
N PHE A 173 1.03 -5.53 2.14
CA PHE A 173 1.26 -5.05 0.77
C PHE A 173 0.05 -5.27 -0.11
N ILE A 174 -0.11 -4.37 -1.09
CA ILE A 174 -1.00 -4.57 -2.23
C ILE A 174 -0.13 -4.43 -3.46
N VAL A 175 -0.13 -5.47 -4.28
CA VAL A 175 0.62 -5.50 -5.52
C VAL A 175 -0.35 -5.45 -6.69
N MET A 176 -0.12 -4.58 -7.63
CA MET A 176 -0.89 -4.47 -8.87
C MET A 176 -0.05 -3.86 -9.98
N ARG A 177 -0.52 -4.00 -11.21
CA ARG A 177 0.09 -3.30 -12.35
C ARG A 177 -0.26 -1.81 -12.30
N LYS A 178 0.61 -1.01 -12.87
CA LYS A 178 0.49 0.46 -12.87
C LYS A 178 -0.76 0.93 -13.62
N ASP A 179 -1.14 0.27 -14.72
CA ASP A 179 -2.36 0.56 -15.47
C ASP A 179 -3.60 0.35 -14.60
N VAL A 180 -3.68 -0.79 -13.89
CA VAL A 180 -4.76 -1.07 -12.94
C VAL A 180 -4.79 -0.04 -11.81
N ALA A 181 -3.62 0.34 -11.28
CA ALA A 181 -3.53 1.38 -10.26
C ALA A 181 -4.09 2.73 -10.75
N TYR A 182 -3.80 3.11 -11.99
CA TYR A 182 -4.37 4.32 -12.60
C TYR A 182 -5.88 4.23 -12.76
N GLU A 183 -6.41 3.15 -13.29
CA GLU A 183 -7.86 2.97 -13.41
C GLU A 183 -8.55 3.13 -12.07
N VAL A 184 -8.04 2.44 -11.08
CA VAL A 184 -8.61 2.47 -9.74
C VAL A 184 -8.55 3.86 -9.11
N LEU A 185 -7.47 4.62 -9.32
CA LEU A 185 -7.33 5.99 -8.83
C LEU A 185 -8.19 6.98 -9.61
N ASN A 186 -8.25 6.89 -10.93
CA ASN A 186 -9.03 7.78 -11.80
C ASN A 186 -10.54 7.65 -11.59
N LEU A 187 -11.02 6.48 -11.23
CA LEU A 187 -12.43 6.29 -10.86
C LEU A 187 -12.89 7.18 -9.70
N PHE A 188 -11.95 7.75 -8.93
CA PHE A 188 -12.26 8.67 -7.84
C PHE A 188 -12.25 10.15 -8.23
N GLU A 189 -11.61 10.51 -9.33
CA GLU A 189 -11.59 11.90 -9.84
C GLU A 189 -12.89 12.26 -10.56
N GLN A 190 -13.59 11.28 -11.11
CA GLN A 190 -14.88 11.50 -11.73
C GLN A 190 -15.95 11.61 -10.65
N ASN A 191 -16.70 12.71 -10.65
CA ASN A 191 -17.94 12.88 -9.87
C ASN A 191 -19.02 11.93 -10.42
N ILE A 192 -18.89 10.65 -10.10
CA ILE A 192 -19.77 9.60 -10.60
C ILE A 192 -20.99 9.50 -9.69
N SER A 193 -22.19 9.50 -10.27
CA SER A 193 -23.44 9.39 -9.53
C SER A 193 -23.49 8.13 -8.65
N PRO A 194 -24.21 8.16 -7.51
CA PRO A 194 -24.32 7.02 -6.58
C PRO A 194 -24.77 5.72 -7.23
N THR A 195 -25.57 5.78 -8.28
CA THR A 195 -26.05 4.62 -9.04
C THR A 195 -24.96 3.97 -9.91
N LYS A 196 -24.01 4.75 -10.41
CA LYS A 196 -22.80 4.22 -11.04
C LYS A 196 -21.78 3.71 -10.01
N MET A 197 -21.87 4.15 -8.77
CA MET A 197 -21.04 3.63 -7.67
C MET A 197 -21.27 2.15 -7.35
N LEU A 198 -22.45 1.61 -7.64
CA LEU A 198 -22.71 0.17 -7.52
C LEU A 198 -21.89 -0.66 -8.53
N ALA A 199 -21.55 -0.09 -9.67
CA ALA A 199 -20.59 -0.65 -10.61
C ALA A 199 -19.13 -0.52 -10.11
N ILE A 200 -18.87 0.40 -9.17
CA ILE A 200 -17.55 0.63 -8.62
C ILE A 200 -17.33 -0.31 -7.42
N ARG A 201 -17.16 -1.57 -7.70
CA ARG A 201 -16.63 -2.57 -6.76
C ARG A 201 -15.36 -2.11 -6.06
N HIS A 202 -14.64 -1.17 -6.67
CA HIS A 202 -13.41 -0.55 -6.20
C HIS A 202 -13.61 0.43 -5.03
N HIS A 203 -14.73 1.14 -4.93
CA HIS A 203 -14.93 2.15 -3.89
C HIS A 203 -14.75 1.60 -2.47
N ILE A 204 -15.23 0.39 -2.22
CA ILE A 204 -15.13 -0.24 -0.91
C ILE A 204 -13.71 -0.73 -0.64
N PHE A 205 -13.05 -1.24 -1.66
CA PHE A 205 -11.65 -1.58 -1.59
C PHE A 205 -10.82 -0.37 -1.17
N TRP A 206 -10.98 0.77 -1.86
CA TRP A 206 -10.26 2.00 -1.56
C TRP A 206 -10.65 2.63 -0.22
N LYS A 207 -11.92 2.57 0.15
CA LYS A 207 -12.36 3.01 1.48
C LYS A 207 -11.67 2.20 2.59
N ASN A 208 -11.47 0.92 2.38
CA ASN A 208 -10.78 0.05 3.32
C ASN A 208 -9.27 0.23 3.30
N LEU A 209 -8.70 0.48 2.13
CA LEU A 209 -7.28 0.76 1.96
C LEU A 209 -6.89 2.14 2.52
N PHE A 210 -7.69 3.16 2.24
CA PHE A 210 -7.39 4.56 2.54
C PHE A 210 -8.25 5.17 3.65
N GLY A 211 -9.25 4.45 4.14
CA GLY A 211 -10.05 4.86 5.29
C GLY A 211 -9.15 5.09 6.52
N ARG A 212 -9.55 5.99 7.41
CA ARG A 212 -8.85 6.27 8.66
C ARG A 212 -8.43 4.96 9.31
N SER A 213 -7.13 4.82 9.55
CA SER A 213 -6.53 3.61 10.07
C SER A 213 -7.14 3.23 11.41
N ALA A 214 -8.04 2.28 11.39
CA ALA A 214 -8.14 1.42 12.54
C ALA A 214 -6.94 0.47 12.40
N THR A 215 -5.90 0.71 13.14
CA THR A 215 -4.76 -0.18 13.29
C THR A 215 -5.26 -1.57 13.63
N THR A 216 -5.12 -2.50 12.71
CA THR A 216 -5.61 -3.86 12.92
C THR A 216 -4.47 -4.80 12.63
N LYS A 217 -4.01 -5.53 13.65
CA LYS A 217 -3.05 -6.64 13.49
C LYS A 217 -3.82 -7.88 13.05
N LEU A 218 -3.37 -8.56 12.02
CA LEU A 218 -3.77 -9.92 11.74
C LEU A 218 -3.19 -10.83 12.82
N VAL A 219 -4.08 -11.52 13.49
CA VAL A 219 -3.70 -12.72 14.24
C VAL A 219 -3.52 -13.81 13.18
N THR A 220 -2.29 -14.15 12.89
CA THR A 220 -1.96 -15.36 12.13
C THR A 220 -2.27 -16.56 13.01
N GLN A 221 -3.16 -17.41 12.56
CA GLN A 221 -3.18 -18.82 12.97
C GLN A 221 -2.13 -19.60 12.21
#